data_ec9ad7a266de655758be23fd8e75cdf7
#
_entry.id   ec9ad7a266de655758be23fd8e75cdf7
#
_cell.length_a   1.000
_cell.length_b   1.000
_cell.length_c   1.000
_cell.angle_alpha   90.00
_cell.angle_beta   90.00
_cell.angle_gamma   90.00
#
_symmetry.space_group_name_H-M   'P 1'
#
loop_
_entity.id
_entity.type
_entity.pdbx_description
1 polymer ?
#
loop_
_entity_poly.entity_id
_entity_poly.type
_entity_poly.pdbx_seq_one_letter_code
_entity_poly.pdbx_strand_id
1 'polypeptide(L)'
;MLGVTDPRRHPNYAGAVNTPRLEIEYCTQCRWLLRAAWFAQEVLTTFPRDLGEVALVPGIGGVFEVRLDGETLWSRQESRGFPELADLKRQIRDRVAPDRDLGHTDRAKVTQPEP
;
A
#
# COMPACT_ATOMS: atom_id res chain seq x y z
N MET A 1 26.33 0.11 -17.36
CA MET A 1 26.46 0.00 -16.75
C MET A 1 26.00 -0.59 -15.99
N LEU A 2 26.11 -0.87 -15.73
CA LEU A 2 25.68 -1.40 -15.08
C LEU A 2 25.64 -1.33 -14.13
N GLY A 3 25.46 -1.12 -13.88
CA GLY A 3 25.41 -0.93 -13.08
C GLY A 3 25.11 -1.24 -11.87
N VAL A 4 24.75 -0.43 -11.26
CA VAL A 4 24.44 -0.62 -10.11
C VAL A 4 23.22 -1.07 -9.90
N THR A 5 23.02 -1.95 -9.27
CA THR A 5 21.82 -2.37 -9.09
C THR A 5 21.42 -2.19 -7.68
N ASP A 6 20.21 -2.04 -7.43
CA ASP A 6 19.65 -2.03 -6.10
C ASP A 6 19.92 -3.39 -5.52
N PRO A 7 20.66 -3.50 -4.44
CA PRO A 7 20.96 -4.79 -3.86
C PRO A 7 19.73 -5.59 -3.52
N ARG A 8 18.60 -4.94 -3.26
CA ARG A 8 17.40 -5.68 -2.93
C ARG A 8 16.81 -6.41 -4.09
N ARG A 9 17.28 -6.10 -5.31
CA ARG A 9 16.78 -6.78 -6.47
C ARG A 9 17.67 -7.92 -6.88
N HIS A 10 18.74 -8.13 -6.15
CA HIS A 10 19.63 -9.20 -6.49
C HIS A 10 19.03 -10.51 -6.00
N PRO A 11 19.03 -11.51 -6.79
CA PRO A 11 18.38 -12.77 -6.44
C PRO A 11 18.90 -13.40 -5.17
N ASN A 12 20.11 -13.10 -4.79
CA ASN A 12 20.67 -13.69 -3.61
C ASN A 12 20.63 -12.78 -2.40
N TYR A 13 19.97 -11.67 -2.51
CA TYR A 13 19.95 -10.74 -1.40
C TYR A 13 18.90 -11.22 -0.40
N ALA A 14 19.35 -11.84 0.66
CA ALA A 14 18.46 -12.45 1.58
C ALA A 14 17.54 -11.47 2.27
N GLY A 15 17.96 -10.29 2.50
CA GLY A 15 17.13 -9.35 3.21
C GLY A 15 15.91 -8.91 2.46
N ALA A 16 15.89 -9.11 1.17
CA ALA A 16 14.78 -8.64 0.38
C ALA A 16 13.89 -9.72 -0.09
N VAL A 17 14.29 -10.93 0.02
CA VAL A 17 13.57 -11.97 -0.53
C VAL A 17 12.15 -12.05 -0.17
N ASN A 18 11.76 -11.80 0.97
CA ASN A 18 10.39 -11.92 1.32
C ASN A 18 9.74 -10.63 1.69
N THR A 19 10.26 -9.56 1.19
CA THR A 19 9.75 -8.28 1.59
C THR A 19 8.63 -7.87 0.66
N PRO A 20 7.42 -7.72 1.10
CA PRO A 20 6.29 -7.41 0.24
C PRO A 20 6.35 -6.01 -0.32
N ARG A 21 5.79 -5.84 -1.50
CA ARG A 21 5.74 -4.56 -2.17
C ARG A 21 4.31 -4.13 -2.35
N LEU A 22 3.99 -2.94 -1.89
CA LEU A 22 2.68 -2.36 -2.07
C LEU A 22 2.76 -1.32 -3.18
N GLU A 23 1.80 -1.30 -4.08
CA GLU A 23 1.73 -0.29 -5.11
C GLU A 23 0.44 0.46 -4.97
N ILE A 24 0.50 1.77 -5.12
CA ILE A 24 -0.70 2.58 -5.17
C ILE A 24 -0.67 3.31 -6.49
N GLU A 25 -1.55 2.90 -7.40
CA GLU A 25 -1.64 3.55 -8.69
C GLU A 25 -2.72 4.62 -8.60
N TYR A 26 -2.39 5.83 -9.02
CA TYR A 26 -3.28 6.96 -8.83
C TYR A 26 -3.41 7.76 -10.11
N CYS A 27 -4.56 8.38 -10.30
CA CYS A 27 -4.80 9.18 -11.48
C CYS A 27 -4.07 10.50 -11.36
N THR A 28 -3.20 10.78 -12.32
CA THR A 28 -2.44 12.03 -12.32
C THR A 28 -3.32 13.19 -12.69
N GLN A 29 -4.24 12.98 -13.63
CA GLN A 29 -5.11 14.03 -14.06
C GLN A 29 -6.09 14.46 -12.99
N CYS A 30 -6.36 13.60 -12.05
CA CYS A 30 -7.29 13.89 -10.98
C CYS A 30 -6.61 14.49 -9.77
N ARG A 31 -5.29 14.63 -9.85
CA ARG A 31 -4.51 15.20 -8.74
C ARG A 31 -4.60 14.39 -7.48
N TRP A 32 -4.57 13.09 -7.59
CA TRP A 32 -4.67 12.21 -6.44
C TRP A 32 -3.34 11.79 -5.86
N LEU A 33 -2.25 12.43 -6.27
CA LEU A 33 -0.94 12.11 -5.73
C LEU A 33 -0.88 12.33 -4.21
N LEU A 34 -1.42 13.44 -3.74
CA LEU A 34 -1.36 13.70 -2.32
C LEU A 34 -2.12 12.64 -1.52
N ARG A 35 -3.24 12.21 -2.07
CA ARG A 35 -4.01 11.17 -1.42
C ARG A 35 -3.23 9.86 -1.40
N ALA A 36 -2.63 9.50 -2.52
CA ALA A 36 -1.85 8.27 -2.60
C ALA A 36 -0.65 8.33 -1.67
N ALA A 37 0.01 9.49 -1.61
CA ALA A 37 1.16 9.65 -0.74
C ALA A 37 0.75 9.57 0.74
N TRP A 38 -0.43 10.07 1.06
CA TRP A 38 -0.92 9.99 2.43
C TRP A 38 -1.11 8.52 2.84
N PHE A 39 -1.75 7.73 1.97
CA PHE A 39 -1.90 6.31 2.26
C PHE A 39 -0.54 5.64 2.40
N ALA A 40 0.42 6.00 1.54
CA ALA A 40 1.75 5.41 1.59
C ALA A 40 2.43 5.69 2.92
N GLN A 41 2.33 6.92 3.40
CA GLN A 41 2.95 7.28 4.65
C GLN A 41 2.30 6.54 5.82
N GLU A 42 0.99 6.41 5.77
CA GLU A 42 0.26 5.75 6.84
C GLU A 42 0.61 4.26 6.92
N VAL A 43 0.67 3.59 5.79
CA VAL A 43 0.97 2.17 5.82
C VAL A 43 2.43 1.92 6.15
N LEU A 44 3.34 2.77 5.71
CA LEU A 44 4.74 2.60 6.04
C LEU A 44 4.97 2.86 7.53
N THR A 45 4.22 3.77 8.11
CA THR A 45 4.34 4.04 9.53
C THR A 45 3.84 2.85 10.35
N THR A 46 2.77 2.24 9.90
CA THR A 46 2.18 1.10 10.60
C THR A 46 3.00 -0.18 10.42
N PHE A 47 3.59 -0.34 9.25
CA PHE A 47 4.32 -1.58 8.92
C PHE A 47 5.77 -1.28 8.54
N PRO A 48 6.56 -0.71 9.44
CA PRO A 48 7.89 -0.27 9.07
C PRO A 48 8.85 -1.40 8.72
N ARG A 49 8.55 -2.60 9.16
CA ARG A 49 9.40 -3.72 8.84
C ARG A 49 8.71 -4.80 8.06
N ASP A 50 7.39 -4.78 8.03
CA ASP A 50 6.64 -5.82 7.34
C ASP A 50 6.49 -5.54 5.85
N LEU A 51 6.58 -4.26 5.45
CA LEU A 51 6.51 -3.91 4.06
C LEU A 51 7.91 -3.55 3.59
N GLY A 52 8.28 -4.01 2.43
CA GLY A 52 9.58 -3.72 1.86
C GLY A 52 9.62 -2.40 1.13
N GLU A 53 8.52 -2.07 0.50
CA GLU A 53 8.46 -0.81 -0.22
C GLU A 53 7.03 -0.48 -0.55
N VAL A 54 6.78 0.80 -0.73
CA VAL A 54 5.50 1.27 -1.23
C VAL A 54 5.80 2.13 -2.43
N ALA A 55 5.23 1.80 -3.57
CA ALA A 55 5.45 2.53 -4.80
C ALA A 55 4.23 3.35 -5.15
N LEU A 56 4.46 4.59 -5.57
CA LEU A 56 3.40 5.42 -6.09
C LEU A 56 3.49 5.37 -7.61
N VAL A 57 2.46 4.88 -8.25
CA VAL A 57 2.49 4.62 -9.68
C VAL A 57 1.55 5.58 -10.39
N PRO A 58 2.07 6.49 -11.21
CA PRO A 58 1.21 7.44 -11.91
C PRO A 58 0.35 6.73 -12.95
N GLY A 59 -0.91 7.06 -12.97
CA GLY A 59 -1.84 6.49 -13.93
C GLY A 59 -2.77 7.56 -14.47
N ILE A 60 -3.81 7.14 -15.15
CA ILE A 60 -4.78 8.06 -15.75
C ILE A 60 -6.16 7.47 -15.61
N GLY A 61 -7.13 8.25 -16.04
CA GLY A 61 -8.50 7.71 -16.15
C GLY A 61 -9.24 7.51 -14.85
N GLY A 62 -8.87 8.22 -13.82
CA GLY A 62 -9.58 8.08 -12.55
C GLY A 62 -9.19 6.87 -11.77
N VAL A 63 -8.02 6.30 -12.04
CA VAL A 63 -7.60 5.08 -11.37
C VAL A 63 -7.16 5.37 -9.95
N PHE A 64 -7.54 4.50 -9.04
CA PHE A 64 -6.96 4.47 -7.69
C PHE A 64 -7.02 3.00 -7.26
N GLU A 65 -5.85 2.37 -7.34
CA GLU A 65 -5.79 0.95 -7.05
C GLU A 65 -4.65 0.65 -6.11
N VAL A 66 -4.89 -0.22 -5.17
CA VAL A 66 -3.85 -0.63 -4.22
C VAL A 66 -3.61 -2.11 -4.42
N ARG A 67 -2.37 -2.47 -4.69
CA ARG A 67 -1.99 -3.86 -4.95
C ARG A 67 -0.84 -4.26 -4.03
N LEU A 68 -0.92 -5.44 -3.45
CA LEU A 68 0.15 -5.97 -2.61
C LEU A 68 0.70 -7.20 -3.32
N ASP A 69 1.93 -7.14 -3.74
CA ASP A 69 2.60 -8.21 -4.50
C ASP A 69 1.71 -8.68 -5.65
N GLY A 70 1.08 -7.73 -6.32
CA GLY A 70 0.24 -8.04 -7.47
C GLY A 70 -1.21 -8.33 -7.15
N GLU A 71 -1.54 -8.53 -5.91
CA GLU A 71 -2.92 -8.81 -5.54
C GLU A 71 -3.65 -7.49 -5.30
N THR A 72 -4.77 -7.27 -5.94
CA THR A 72 -5.51 -6.04 -5.77
C THR A 72 -6.26 -6.06 -4.46
N LEU A 73 -5.94 -5.11 -3.58
CA LEU A 73 -6.64 -4.98 -2.32
C LEU A 73 -7.79 -3.99 -2.44
N TRP A 74 -7.66 -3.03 -3.35
CA TRP A 74 -8.71 -2.04 -3.55
C TRP A 74 -8.67 -1.54 -4.97
N SER A 75 -9.83 -1.33 -5.58
CA SER A 75 -9.93 -0.74 -6.90
C SER A 75 -11.08 0.23 -6.88
N ARG A 76 -10.82 1.49 -7.14
CA ARG A 76 -11.84 2.50 -7.16
C ARG A 76 -12.85 2.23 -8.27
N GLN A 77 -12.37 1.67 -9.36
CA GLN A 77 -13.26 1.39 -10.44
C GLN A 77 -14.34 0.41 -10.02
N GLU A 78 -14.01 -0.56 -9.21
CA GLU A 78 -14.97 -1.53 -8.75
C GLU A 78 -15.75 -1.07 -7.55
N SER A 79 -15.11 -0.37 -6.65
CA SER A 79 -15.72 -0.01 -5.38
C SER A 79 -16.25 1.39 -5.31
N ARG A 80 -15.92 2.16 -6.37
CA ARG A 80 -16.44 3.51 -6.47
C ARG A 80 -16.11 4.41 -5.35
N GLY A 81 -14.93 4.50 -4.91
CA GLY A 81 -14.51 5.41 -3.88
C GLY A 81 -13.11 5.11 -3.47
N PHE A 82 -12.67 5.71 -2.38
CA PHE A 82 -11.34 5.48 -1.88
C PHE A 82 -11.41 4.54 -0.68
N PRO A 83 -10.36 3.78 -0.42
CA PRO A 83 -10.40 2.85 0.69
C PRO A 83 -10.39 3.59 2.02
N GLU A 84 -10.96 2.98 3.02
CA GLU A 84 -10.83 3.50 4.36
C GLU A 84 -9.49 3.03 4.86
N LEU A 85 -8.77 3.91 5.51
CA LEU A 85 -7.42 3.60 5.95
C LEU A 85 -7.40 2.40 6.89
N ALA A 86 -8.33 2.33 7.83
CA ALA A 86 -8.36 1.23 8.76
C ALA A 86 -8.58 -0.10 8.05
N ASP A 87 -9.46 -0.12 7.06
CA ASP A 87 -9.70 -1.34 6.31
C ASP A 87 -8.48 -1.75 5.52
N LEU A 88 -7.83 -0.78 4.89
CA LEU A 88 -6.65 -1.08 4.11
C LEU A 88 -5.54 -1.63 5.01
N LYS A 89 -5.35 -1.03 6.18
CA LYS A 89 -4.33 -1.52 7.10
C LYS A 89 -4.64 -2.94 7.56
N ARG A 90 -5.91 -3.25 7.80
CA ARG A 90 -6.27 -4.61 8.21
C ARG A 90 -6.01 -5.62 7.09
N GLN A 91 -6.31 -5.25 5.86
CA GLN A 91 -6.04 -6.14 4.74
C GLN A 91 -4.56 -6.40 4.58
N ILE A 92 -3.74 -5.37 4.75
CA ILE A 92 -2.30 -5.54 4.67
C ILE A 92 -1.82 -6.40 5.83
N ARG A 93 -2.26 -6.09 7.07
CA ARG A 93 -1.86 -6.85 8.22
C ARG A 93 -2.17 -8.33 8.06
N ASP A 94 -3.33 -8.65 7.53
CA ASP A 94 -3.74 -10.04 7.37
C ASP A 94 -2.81 -10.81 6.44
N ARG A 95 -2.14 -10.11 5.53
CA ARG A 95 -1.25 -10.75 4.59
C ARG A 95 0.21 -10.74 5.01
N VAL A 96 0.66 -9.69 5.68
CA VAL A 96 2.07 -9.56 6.01
C VAL A 96 2.40 -9.81 7.47
N ALA A 97 1.45 -9.67 8.36
CA ALA A 97 1.69 -9.85 9.78
C ALA A 97 0.40 -10.27 10.49
N PRO A 98 -0.12 -11.43 10.13
CA PRO A 98 -1.48 -11.82 10.57
C PRO A 98 -1.68 -11.86 12.07
N ASP A 99 -0.61 -12.05 12.83
CA ASP A 99 -0.78 -12.14 14.26
C ASP A 99 -0.67 -10.78 14.96
N ARG A 100 -0.47 -9.72 14.22
CA ARG A 100 -0.27 -8.43 14.84
C ARG A 100 -1.57 -7.74 15.13
N ASP A 101 -1.71 -7.20 16.33
CA ASP A 101 -2.89 -6.45 16.71
C ASP A 101 -2.64 -4.99 16.37
N LEU A 102 -3.47 -4.39 15.59
CA LEU A 102 -3.33 -3.00 15.18
C LEU A 102 -4.02 -2.03 16.15
N GLY A 103 -4.51 -2.49 17.24
CA GLY A 103 -5.05 -1.63 18.26
C GLY A 103 -6.26 -0.85 17.80
N HIS A 104 -6.15 0.48 17.81
CA HIS A 104 -7.25 1.32 17.39
C HIS A 104 -7.76 0.97 16.01
N THR A 105 -6.89 0.63 15.10
CA THR A 105 -7.27 0.32 13.73
C THR A 105 -8.20 -0.91 13.72
N ASP A 106 -7.89 -1.90 14.51
CA ASP A 106 -8.72 -3.08 14.54
C ASP A 106 -10.07 -2.82 15.21
N ARG A 107 -10.13 -1.89 16.11
CA ARG A 107 -11.36 -1.60 16.76
C ARG A 107 -12.21 -0.57 16.06
N ALA A 108 -11.62 0.12 15.14
CA ALA A 108 -12.30 1.17 14.49
C ALA A 108 -13.10 0.67 13.42
N LYS A 109 -14.16 0.08 13.62
CA LYS A 109 -14.89 -0.36 12.56
C LYS A 109 -15.72 0.54 12.09
N VAL A 110 -15.66 1.56 12.38
CA VAL A 110 -16.48 2.39 12.00
C VAL A 110 -16.38 3.28 11.18
N THR A 111 -17.04 3.92 11.03
CA THR A 111 -17.11 4.92 10.24
C THR A 111 -16.15 5.79 10.46
N GLN A 112 -15.45 6.12 9.59
CA GLN A 112 -14.58 7.10 9.69
C GLN A 112 -15.15 8.35 9.31
N PRO A 113 -14.77 9.42 9.85
CA PRO A 113 -15.23 10.72 9.50
C PRO A 113 -14.76 10.98 8.12
N GLU A 114 -15.53 11.58 7.36
CA GLU A 114 -15.14 11.87 6.06
C GLU A 114 -14.24 12.98 6.05
N PRO A 115 -13.26 12.99 5.30
CA PRO A 115 -12.33 14.12 5.22
C PRO A 115 -12.95 15.31 4.59
#